data_af52943b79a5ba31ef2f24a60c51f389
#
_entry.id   af52943b79a5ba31ef2f24a60c51f389
#
_cell.length_a   1.000
_cell.length_b   1.000
_cell.length_c   1.000
_cell.angle_alpha   90.00
_cell.angle_beta   90.00
_cell.angle_gamma   90.00
#
_symmetry.space_group_name_H-M   'P 1'
#
loop_
_entity.id
_entity.type
_entity.pdbx_description
1 polymer ?
#
loop_
_entity_poly.entity_id
_entity_poly.type
_entity_poly.pdbx_seq_one_letter_code
_entity_poly.pdbx_strand_id
1 'polypeptide(L)'
;MIEPFIYPTATLIAGVDEVGRGPLVGAVVTAAVILDPAQPIVGLADSKKLSEKRRLALYDEIVAKALSWSLGRAEPAEIDQLNILHATMLAMQRAVAGLHIAPDMVLIDGNRCPNLPMRSQAVVKGDSRVAEISAASILAKVTRDREMAELDSEFPDYGFAQHKGYPTALHLERLAALGATEHHRRSFAPVKRALAL
;
A
#
# COMPACT_ATOMS: atom_id res chain seq x y z
N MET A 1 -18.71 2.61 -18.01
CA MET A 1 -18.98 3.46 -16.82
C MET A 1 -18.81 2.62 -15.56
N ILE A 2 -18.10 3.11 -14.55
CA ILE A 2 -18.03 2.43 -13.25
C ILE A 2 -19.31 2.78 -12.49
N GLU A 3 -20.05 1.77 -12.05
CA GLU A 3 -21.26 2.00 -11.27
C GLU A 3 -20.92 2.70 -9.95
N PRO A 4 -21.76 3.64 -9.47
CA PRO A 4 -21.59 4.25 -8.16
C PRO A 4 -21.58 3.19 -7.07
N PHE A 5 -20.67 3.34 -6.09
CA PHE A 5 -20.63 2.45 -4.94
C PHE A 5 -21.72 2.80 -3.94
N ILE A 6 -22.46 1.78 -3.50
CA ILE A 6 -23.49 1.93 -2.48
C ILE A 6 -22.87 1.59 -1.14
N TYR A 7 -22.69 2.62 -0.29
CA TYR A 7 -22.11 2.43 1.03
C TYR A 7 -23.00 1.59 1.94
N PRO A 8 -22.44 0.64 2.68
CA PRO A 8 -23.18 -0.05 3.73
C PRO A 8 -23.56 0.94 4.85
N THR A 9 -24.62 0.63 5.59
CA THR A 9 -25.02 1.41 6.75
C THR A 9 -23.98 1.27 7.86
N ALA A 10 -23.29 2.35 8.16
CA ALA A 10 -22.24 2.41 9.19
C ALA A 10 -22.00 3.87 9.59
N THR A 11 -21.52 4.08 10.82
CA THR A 11 -21.20 5.41 11.35
C THR A 11 -19.78 5.83 11.02
N LEU A 12 -18.81 4.93 11.25
CA LEU A 12 -17.38 5.16 11.00
C LEU A 12 -16.87 4.12 10.01
N ILE A 13 -16.53 4.59 8.82
CA ILE A 13 -16.04 3.73 7.72
C ILE A 13 -14.57 4.00 7.50
N ALA A 14 -13.75 2.95 7.56
CA ALA A 14 -12.36 2.98 7.13
C ALA A 14 -12.22 2.40 5.72
N GLY A 15 -11.39 3.02 4.90
CA GLY A 15 -10.91 2.46 3.65
C GLY A 15 -9.50 1.92 3.82
N VAL A 16 -9.20 0.82 3.15
CA VAL A 16 -7.88 0.17 3.20
C VAL A 16 -7.41 -0.18 1.80
N ASP A 17 -6.16 0.11 1.52
CA ASP A 17 -5.49 -0.27 0.28
C ASP A 17 -4.02 -0.61 0.54
N GLU A 18 -3.38 -1.28 -0.40
CA GLU A 18 -1.98 -1.66 -0.34
C GLU A 18 -1.18 -1.18 -1.54
N VAL A 19 0.14 -1.16 -1.38
CA VAL A 19 1.12 -0.96 -2.44
C VAL A 19 2.32 -1.87 -2.21
N GLY A 20 2.97 -2.28 -3.28
CA GLY A 20 4.22 -3.01 -3.15
C GLY A 20 4.09 -4.51 -3.06
N ARG A 21 3.06 -5.13 -3.67
CA ARG A 21 2.95 -6.59 -3.76
C ARG A 21 3.92 -7.20 -4.76
N GLY A 22 4.07 -6.57 -5.94
CA GLY A 22 4.89 -7.07 -7.05
C GLY A 22 6.39 -6.81 -6.98
N PRO A 23 6.90 -5.80 -6.27
CA PRO A 23 8.33 -5.56 -6.17
C PRO A 23 9.12 -6.73 -5.60
N LEU A 24 10.40 -6.79 -5.97
CA LEU A 24 11.36 -7.79 -5.47
C LEU A 24 12.02 -7.37 -4.16
N VAL A 25 11.80 -6.13 -3.72
CA VAL A 25 12.51 -5.50 -2.60
C VAL A 25 11.55 -4.68 -1.75
N GLY A 26 11.85 -4.61 -0.46
CA GLY A 26 11.12 -3.78 0.49
C GLY A 26 9.82 -4.38 1.00
N ALA A 27 9.18 -3.66 1.90
CA ALA A 27 7.94 -4.05 2.53
C ALA A 27 6.74 -3.93 1.58
N VAL A 28 5.70 -4.72 1.80
CA VAL A 28 4.35 -4.37 1.37
C VAL A 28 3.78 -3.37 2.37
N VAL A 29 3.25 -2.26 1.87
CA VAL A 29 2.74 -1.16 2.70
C VAL A 29 1.24 -1.03 2.49
N THR A 30 0.50 -0.89 3.58
CA THR A 30 -0.93 -0.66 3.58
C THR A 30 -1.26 0.61 4.35
N ALA A 31 -2.41 1.18 4.07
CA ALA A 31 -2.96 2.30 4.84
C ALA A 31 -4.42 2.04 5.15
N ALA A 32 -4.88 2.58 6.28
CA ALA A 32 -6.28 2.65 6.66
C ALA A 32 -6.64 4.11 6.94
N VAL A 33 -7.78 4.58 6.43
CA VAL A 33 -8.21 5.97 6.54
C VAL A 33 -9.69 6.04 6.89
N ILE A 34 -10.03 6.82 7.92
CA ILE A 34 -11.39 7.25 8.22
C ILE A 34 -11.47 8.74 7.89
N LEU A 35 -12.24 9.10 6.88
CA LEU A 35 -12.41 10.50 6.47
C LEU A 35 -13.39 11.24 7.41
N ASP A 36 -13.19 12.56 7.51
CA ASP A 36 -14.09 13.46 8.25
C ASP A 36 -15.11 14.07 7.28
N PRO A 37 -16.41 13.76 7.41
CA PRO A 37 -17.44 14.36 6.55
C PRO A 37 -17.50 15.88 6.65
N ALA A 38 -17.07 16.47 7.77
CA ALA A 38 -17.03 17.92 7.97
C ALA A 38 -15.84 18.59 7.25
N GLN A 39 -14.85 17.82 6.79
CA GLN A 39 -13.66 18.31 6.10
C GLN A 39 -13.46 17.53 4.78
N PRO A 40 -14.32 17.73 3.77
CA PRO A 40 -14.23 16.99 2.52
C PRO A 40 -12.92 17.30 1.77
N ILE A 41 -12.39 16.28 1.09
CA ILE A 41 -11.19 16.38 0.27
C ILE A 41 -11.58 16.20 -1.19
N VAL A 42 -11.31 17.21 -2.01
CA VAL A 42 -11.64 17.20 -3.43
C VAL A 42 -10.52 16.54 -4.23
N GLY A 43 -10.90 15.71 -5.20
CA GLY A 43 -9.97 15.14 -6.17
C GLY A 43 -9.36 13.82 -5.77
N LEU A 44 -9.88 13.14 -4.74
CA LEU A 44 -9.47 11.80 -4.39
C LEU A 44 -9.71 10.83 -5.56
N ALA A 45 -8.71 10.05 -5.89
CA ALA A 45 -8.73 9.07 -6.96
C ALA A 45 -7.71 7.96 -6.68
N ASP A 46 -7.73 6.91 -7.51
CA ASP A 46 -6.66 5.91 -7.53
C ASP A 46 -5.29 6.62 -7.66
N SER A 47 -4.39 6.34 -6.73
CA SER A 47 -3.08 6.99 -6.65
C SER A 47 -2.27 6.88 -7.94
N LYS A 48 -2.44 5.79 -8.70
CA LYS A 48 -1.74 5.56 -9.98
C LYS A 48 -2.23 6.47 -11.10
N LYS A 49 -3.44 7.01 -11.00
CA LYS A 49 -4.04 7.94 -11.98
C LYS A 49 -3.68 9.39 -11.71
N LEU A 50 -3.09 9.69 -10.57
CA LEU A 50 -2.69 11.03 -10.16
C LEU A 50 -1.25 11.31 -10.54
N SER A 51 -0.94 12.58 -10.89
CA SER A 51 0.45 13.03 -11.00
C SER A 51 1.12 12.97 -9.62
N GLU A 52 2.44 12.86 -9.58
CA GLU A 52 3.18 12.89 -8.31
C GLU A 52 2.89 14.16 -7.52
N LYS A 53 2.89 15.31 -8.16
CA LYS A 53 2.58 16.60 -7.52
C LYS A 53 1.20 16.60 -6.88
N ARG A 54 0.19 16.10 -7.59
CA ARG A 54 -1.19 16.05 -7.08
C ARG A 54 -1.30 15.05 -5.93
N ARG A 55 -0.64 13.92 -6.06
CA ARG A 55 -0.61 12.87 -5.01
C ARG A 55 0.00 13.39 -3.71
N LEU A 56 1.12 14.11 -3.79
CA LEU A 56 1.77 14.70 -2.61
C LEU A 56 0.89 15.76 -1.95
N ALA A 57 0.22 16.60 -2.73
CA ALA A 57 -0.71 17.59 -2.19
C ALA A 57 -1.89 16.93 -1.46
N LEU A 58 -2.45 15.88 -2.04
CA LEU A 58 -3.54 15.11 -1.42
C LEU A 58 -3.08 14.35 -0.18
N TYR A 59 -1.86 13.83 -0.17
CA TYR A 59 -1.28 13.21 1.01
C TYR A 59 -1.33 14.16 2.22
N ASP A 60 -0.87 15.38 2.04
CA ASP A 60 -0.86 16.39 3.11
C ASP A 60 -2.30 16.74 3.56
N GLU A 61 -3.25 16.86 2.64
CA GLU A 61 -4.66 17.08 2.99
C GLU A 61 -5.26 15.93 3.79
N ILE A 62 -5.00 14.69 3.37
CA ILE A 62 -5.51 13.49 4.06
C ILE A 62 -5.00 13.44 5.50
N VAL A 63 -3.69 13.63 5.67
CA VAL A 63 -3.06 13.62 7.00
C VAL A 63 -3.63 14.71 7.91
N ALA A 64 -3.90 15.90 7.34
CA ALA A 64 -4.44 17.03 8.10
C ALA A 64 -5.93 16.90 8.43
N LYS A 65 -6.74 16.34 7.53
CA LYS A 65 -8.21 16.38 7.59
C LYS A 65 -8.88 15.08 8.02
N ALA A 66 -8.25 13.92 7.85
CA ALA A 66 -8.85 12.64 8.22
C ALA A 66 -9.12 12.57 9.74
N LEU A 67 -10.20 11.91 10.12
CA LEU A 67 -10.50 11.63 11.53
C LEU A 67 -9.46 10.71 12.14
N SER A 68 -9.01 9.71 11.37
CA SER A 68 -7.94 8.79 11.77
C SER A 68 -7.29 8.20 10.53
N TRP A 69 -6.00 7.97 10.59
CA TRP A 69 -5.27 7.24 9.56
C TRP A 69 -4.13 6.47 10.19
N SER A 70 -3.73 5.39 9.55
CA SER A 70 -2.65 4.53 10.02
C SER A 70 -2.02 3.81 8.85
N LEU A 71 -0.74 3.48 8.99
CA LEU A 71 0.00 2.64 8.07
C LEU A 71 0.21 1.27 8.70
N GLY A 72 0.20 0.24 7.86
CA GLY A 72 0.55 -1.11 8.23
C GLY A 72 1.55 -1.66 7.22
N ARG A 73 2.48 -2.48 7.66
CA ARG A 73 3.50 -3.02 6.80
C ARG A 73 3.86 -4.45 7.16
N ALA A 74 4.33 -5.20 6.18
CA ALA A 74 4.98 -6.47 6.39
C ALA A 74 6.34 -6.44 5.68
N GLU A 75 7.37 -6.77 6.42
CA GLU A 75 8.76 -6.69 5.97
C GLU A 75 9.13 -7.86 5.04
N PRO A 76 10.23 -7.77 4.27
CA PRO A 76 10.66 -8.85 3.37
C PRO A 76 10.73 -10.22 4.03
N ALA A 77 11.24 -10.31 5.26
CA ALA A 77 11.31 -11.58 5.98
C ALA A 77 9.92 -12.18 6.28
N GLU A 78 8.94 -11.34 6.60
CA GLU A 78 7.55 -11.77 6.81
C GLU A 78 6.91 -12.23 5.48
N ILE A 79 7.20 -11.52 4.39
CA ILE A 79 6.74 -11.91 3.04
C ILE A 79 7.31 -13.28 2.67
N ASP A 80 8.58 -13.52 2.94
CA ASP A 80 9.22 -14.80 2.66
C ASP A 80 8.64 -15.95 3.49
N GLN A 81 8.25 -15.67 4.71
CA GLN A 81 7.65 -16.65 5.62
C GLN A 81 6.18 -16.96 5.29
N LEU A 82 5.40 -15.92 4.97
CA LEU A 82 3.93 -16.00 4.87
C LEU A 82 3.41 -16.11 3.44
N ASN A 83 4.18 -15.79 2.44
CA ASN A 83 3.90 -15.38 1.06
C ASN A 83 3.29 -13.98 0.98
N ILE A 84 3.21 -13.43 -0.24
CA ILE A 84 2.78 -12.04 -0.44
C ILE A 84 1.29 -11.83 -0.12
N LEU A 85 0.44 -12.81 -0.38
CA LEU A 85 -0.99 -12.71 -0.07
C LEU A 85 -1.21 -12.57 1.45
N HIS A 86 -0.67 -13.49 2.22
CA HIS A 86 -0.85 -13.49 3.68
C HIS A 86 -0.09 -12.33 4.35
N ALA A 87 1.07 -11.96 3.85
CA ALA A 87 1.81 -10.77 4.32
C ALA A 87 1.02 -9.49 4.07
N THR A 88 0.35 -9.36 2.92
CA THR A 88 -0.54 -8.24 2.62
C THR A 88 -1.72 -8.19 3.60
N MET A 89 -2.35 -9.32 3.88
CA MET A 89 -3.44 -9.40 4.87
C MET A 89 -2.98 -9.00 6.27
N LEU A 90 -1.79 -9.44 6.68
CA LEU A 90 -1.17 -9.05 7.95
C LEU A 90 -0.93 -7.53 8.01
N ALA A 91 -0.39 -6.95 6.94
CA ALA A 91 -0.16 -5.51 6.85
C ALA A 91 -1.48 -4.73 6.96
N MET A 92 -2.55 -5.20 6.31
CA MET A 92 -3.89 -4.60 6.42
C MET A 92 -4.45 -4.67 7.85
N GLN A 93 -4.29 -5.80 8.53
CA GLN A 93 -4.68 -5.95 9.94
C GLN A 93 -3.94 -4.92 10.81
N ARG A 94 -2.64 -4.74 10.58
CA ARG A 94 -1.80 -3.76 11.30
C ARG A 94 -2.24 -2.32 11.05
N ALA A 95 -2.60 -1.98 9.81
CA ALA A 95 -3.11 -0.65 9.48
C ALA A 95 -4.43 -0.36 10.21
N VAL A 96 -5.37 -1.29 10.18
CA VAL A 96 -6.67 -1.12 10.87
C VAL A 96 -6.48 -1.06 12.38
N ALA A 97 -5.64 -1.92 12.94
CA ALA A 97 -5.35 -1.93 14.38
C ALA A 97 -4.67 -0.64 14.86
N GLY A 98 -3.92 0.03 13.99
CA GLY A 98 -3.23 1.30 14.29
C GLY A 98 -4.13 2.52 14.29
N LEU A 99 -5.37 2.43 13.82
CA LEU A 99 -6.32 3.54 13.90
C LEU A 99 -6.65 3.85 15.37
N HIS A 100 -6.60 5.14 15.75
CA HIS A 100 -6.92 5.54 17.13
C HIS A 100 -8.42 5.64 17.39
N ILE A 101 -9.24 5.57 16.33
CA ILE A 101 -10.70 5.45 16.39
C ILE A 101 -11.04 4.11 15.73
N ALA A 102 -11.79 3.25 16.41
CA ALA A 102 -12.22 1.99 15.83
C ALA A 102 -13.35 2.21 14.81
N PRO A 103 -13.19 1.78 13.55
CA PRO A 103 -14.28 1.81 12.59
C PRO A 103 -15.31 0.73 12.91
N ASP A 104 -16.55 0.93 12.51
CA ASP A 104 -17.59 -0.11 12.57
C ASP A 104 -17.77 -0.84 11.24
N MET A 105 -17.15 -0.34 10.18
CA MET A 105 -17.05 -0.98 8.86
C MET A 105 -15.73 -0.67 8.20
N VAL A 106 -15.10 -1.67 7.59
CA VAL A 106 -13.85 -1.53 6.83
C VAL A 106 -14.10 -1.94 5.38
N LEU A 107 -13.82 -1.04 4.46
CA LEU A 107 -13.89 -1.28 3.02
C LEU A 107 -12.47 -1.51 2.48
N ILE A 108 -12.27 -2.63 1.84
CA ILE A 108 -10.94 -3.09 1.38
C ILE A 108 -10.90 -3.04 -0.14
N ASP A 109 -9.86 -2.46 -0.72
CA ASP A 109 -9.62 -2.57 -2.16
C ASP A 109 -9.32 -4.02 -2.54
N GLY A 110 -10.02 -4.54 -3.53
CA GLY A 110 -9.79 -5.89 -4.05
C GLY A 110 -10.96 -6.84 -3.85
N ASN A 111 -10.67 -8.13 -3.78
CA ASN A 111 -11.67 -9.20 -3.72
C ASN A 111 -11.59 -10.05 -2.44
N ARG A 112 -10.74 -9.69 -1.50
CA ARG A 112 -10.54 -10.41 -0.24
C ARG A 112 -10.41 -9.45 0.93
N CYS A 113 -10.91 -9.87 2.10
CA CYS A 113 -10.75 -9.16 3.35
C CYS A 113 -9.77 -9.91 4.26
N PRO A 114 -8.91 -9.17 5.01
CA PRO A 114 -8.20 -9.75 6.13
C PRO A 114 -9.18 -10.14 7.25
N ASN A 115 -8.72 -10.95 8.17
CA ASN A 115 -9.50 -11.28 9.37
C ASN A 115 -9.45 -10.06 10.33
N LEU A 116 -10.61 -9.43 10.55
CA LEU A 116 -10.74 -8.22 11.37
C LEU A 116 -11.81 -8.41 12.45
N PRO A 117 -11.69 -7.74 13.61
CA PRO A 117 -12.69 -7.82 14.67
C PRO A 117 -14.01 -7.09 14.35
N MET A 118 -14.02 -6.21 13.32
CA MET A 118 -15.21 -5.49 12.86
C MET A 118 -15.65 -6.00 11.48
N ARG A 119 -16.84 -5.56 11.05
CA ARG A 119 -17.36 -5.90 9.71
C ARG A 119 -16.43 -5.36 8.62
N SER A 120 -16.27 -6.12 7.56
CA SER A 120 -15.46 -5.72 6.40
C SER A 120 -16.12 -6.16 5.11
N GLN A 121 -15.83 -5.44 4.03
CA GLN A 121 -16.30 -5.72 2.68
C GLN A 121 -15.20 -5.43 1.67
N ALA A 122 -14.91 -6.38 0.80
CA ALA A 122 -14.03 -6.18 -0.33
C ALA A 122 -14.76 -5.44 -1.45
N VAL A 123 -14.09 -4.46 -2.06
CA VAL A 123 -14.63 -3.64 -3.15
C VAL A 123 -13.67 -3.71 -4.32
N VAL A 124 -14.06 -4.40 -5.38
CA VAL A 124 -13.26 -4.47 -6.61
C VAL A 124 -13.13 -3.07 -7.19
N LYS A 125 -11.90 -2.65 -7.50
CA LYS A 125 -11.57 -1.28 -7.94
C LYS A 125 -12.03 -0.21 -6.93
N GLY A 126 -11.97 -0.53 -5.65
CA GLY A 126 -12.38 0.35 -4.57
C GLY A 126 -11.62 1.68 -4.56
N ASP A 127 -10.34 1.66 -4.92
CA ASP A 127 -9.49 2.85 -5.05
C ASP A 127 -10.00 3.88 -6.08
N SER A 128 -10.87 3.48 -7.00
CA SER A 128 -11.55 4.36 -7.97
C SER A 128 -13.02 4.65 -7.62
N ARG A 129 -13.58 4.00 -6.60
CA ARG A 129 -15.02 4.00 -6.30
C ARG A 129 -15.37 4.49 -4.90
N VAL A 130 -14.43 4.36 -3.97
CA VAL A 130 -14.63 4.64 -2.54
C VAL A 130 -13.59 5.65 -2.08
N ALA A 131 -14.02 6.82 -1.63
CA ALA A 131 -13.14 7.93 -1.24
C ALA A 131 -12.14 7.54 -0.15
N GLU A 132 -12.57 6.78 0.85
CA GLU A 132 -11.72 6.30 1.94
C GLU A 132 -10.62 5.36 1.43
N ILE A 133 -10.93 4.51 0.46
CA ILE A 133 -9.95 3.62 -0.20
C ILE A 133 -9.00 4.44 -1.07
N SER A 134 -9.51 5.42 -1.81
CA SER A 134 -8.67 6.34 -2.60
C SER A 134 -7.65 7.06 -1.70
N ALA A 135 -8.09 7.55 -0.55
CA ALA A 135 -7.22 8.19 0.44
C ALA A 135 -6.14 7.22 0.96
N ALA A 136 -6.52 5.99 1.30
CA ALA A 136 -5.59 4.95 1.72
C ALA A 136 -4.57 4.62 0.63
N SER A 137 -5.02 4.50 -0.62
CA SER A 137 -4.15 4.29 -1.80
C SER A 137 -3.06 5.37 -1.89
N ILE A 138 -3.44 6.63 -1.72
CA ILE A 138 -2.51 7.76 -1.77
C ILE A 138 -1.49 7.69 -0.63
N LEU A 139 -1.93 7.44 0.60
CA LEU A 139 -1.02 7.33 1.75
C LEU A 139 -0.02 6.19 1.58
N ALA A 140 -0.48 5.03 1.16
CA ALA A 140 0.38 3.87 0.94
C ALA A 140 1.40 4.13 -0.17
N LYS A 141 0.97 4.68 -1.30
CA LYS A 141 1.82 4.97 -2.46
C LYS A 141 2.92 5.98 -2.12
N VAL A 142 2.57 7.10 -1.51
CA VAL A 142 3.55 8.12 -1.14
C VAL A 142 4.56 7.58 -0.13
N THR A 143 4.09 6.83 0.86
CA THR A 143 4.95 6.22 1.87
C THR A 143 5.97 5.28 1.24
N ARG A 144 5.53 4.35 0.38
CA ARG A 144 6.45 3.41 -0.25
C ARG A 144 7.40 4.10 -1.23
N ASP A 145 6.95 5.07 -2.00
CA ASP A 145 7.84 5.82 -2.89
C ASP A 145 8.96 6.53 -2.12
N ARG A 146 8.66 7.08 -0.95
CA ARG A 146 9.66 7.68 -0.05
C ARG A 146 10.65 6.62 0.47
N GLU A 147 10.16 5.46 0.87
CA GLU A 147 11.01 4.35 1.31
C GLU A 147 11.95 3.87 0.18
N MET A 148 11.48 3.83 -1.06
CA MET A 148 12.32 3.46 -2.20
C MET A 148 13.36 4.54 -2.51
N ALA A 149 13.06 5.82 -2.31
CA ALA A 149 14.03 6.89 -2.44
C ALA A 149 15.12 6.84 -1.35
N GLU A 150 14.75 6.52 -0.12
CA GLU A 150 15.69 6.29 0.98
C GLU A 150 16.60 5.09 0.68
N LEU A 151 16.03 4.00 0.23
CA LEU A 151 16.77 2.79 -0.14
C LEU A 151 17.72 3.06 -1.31
N ASP A 152 17.32 3.88 -2.27
CA ASP A 152 18.17 4.31 -3.38
C ASP A 152 19.39 5.09 -2.89
N SER A 153 19.22 5.92 -1.87
CA SER A 153 20.34 6.65 -1.24
C SER A 153 21.31 5.72 -0.54
N GLU A 154 20.83 4.63 0.05
CA GLU A 154 21.66 3.62 0.72
C GLU A 154 22.35 2.68 -0.29
N PHE A 155 21.66 2.33 -1.37
CA PHE A 155 22.14 1.43 -2.42
C PHE A 155 22.00 2.09 -3.80
N PRO A 156 22.83 3.10 -4.13
CA PRO A 156 22.60 3.96 -5.30
C PRO A 156 22.73 3.26 -6.66
N ASP A 157 23.37 2.09 -6.70
CA ASP A 157 23.65 1.40 -7.97
C ASP A 157 22.50 0.53 -8.48
N TYR A 158 21.43 0.35 -7.71
CA TYR A 158 20.30 -0.51 -8.08
C TYR A 158 19.20 0.21 -8.87
N GLY A 159 19.03 1.52 -8.68
CA GLY A 159 17.97 2.29 -9.33
C GLY A 159 16.62 2.20 -8.65
N PHE A 160 16.57 1.99 -7.33
CA PHE A 160 15.33 1.81 -6.56
C PHE A 160 14.37 3.00 -6.64
N ALA A 161 14.88 4.22 -6.72
CA ALA A 161 14.05 5.41 -6.89
C ALA A 161 13.35 5.45 -8.25
N GLN A 162 13.94 4.83 -9.27
CA GLN A 162 13.39 4.76 -10.62
C GLN A 162 12.33 3.67 -10.75
N HIS A 163 12.68 2.41 -10.47
CA HIS A 163 11.80 1.27 -10.69
C HIS A 163 10.95 0.87 -9.47
N LYS A 164 11.15 1.51 -8.32
CA LYS A 164 10.40 1.26 -7.06
C LYS A 164 10.46 -0.20 -6.59
N GLY A 165 11.50 -0.93 -6.98
CA GLY A 165 11.69 -2.34 -6.63
C GLY A 165 11.04 -3.33 -7.58
N TYR A 166 10.25 -2.88 -8.56
CA TYR A 166 9.61 -3.78 -9.54
C TYR A 166 10.64 -4.50 -10.41
N PRO A 167 10.30 -5.70 -10.94
CA PRO A 167 11.24 -6.50 -11.75
C PRO A 167 11.38 -5.98 -13.18
N THR A 168 11.79 -4.73 -13.31
CA THR A 168 12.14 -4.12 -14.60
C THR A 168 13.44 -4.70 -15.14
N ALA A 169 13.72 -4.49 -16.42
CA ALA A 169 14.99 -4.91 -17.02
C ALA A 169 16.19 -4.36 -16.25
N LEU A 170 16.14 -3.09 -15.83
CA LEU A 170 17.19 -2.47 -15.03
C LEU A 170 17.36 -3.17 -13.67
N HIS A 171 16.28 -3.42 -12.94
CA HIS A 171 16.39 -4.10 -11.65
C HIS A 171 16.94 -5.51 -11.77
N LEU A 172 16.49 -6.27 -12.76
CA LEU A 172 16.99 -7.62 -13.01
C LEU A 172 18.47 -7.62 -13.39
N GLU A 173 18.91 -6.69 -14.23
CA GLU A 173 20.31 -6.50 -14.59
C GLU A 173 21.18 -6.19 -13.37
N ARG A 174 20.75 -5.23 -12.55
CA ARG A 174 21.47 -4.84 -11.34
C ARG A 174 21.51 -5.94 -10.29
N LEU A 175 20.41 -6.67 -10.15
CA LEU A 175 20.34 -7.84 -9.26
C LEU A 175 21.35 -8.93 -9.69
N ALA A 176 21.47 -9.19 -10.99
CA ALA A 176 22.43 -10.16 -11.51
C ALA A 176 23.88 -9.69 -11.32
N ALA A 177 24.14 -8.39 -11.53
CA ALA A 177 25.50 -7.82 -11.45
C ALA A 177 25.98 -7.61 -10.02
N LEU A 178 25.10 -7.16 -9.11
CA LEU A 178 25.46 -6.73 -7.76
C LEU A 178 25.01 -7.70 -6.66
N GLY A 179 24.12 -8.64 -6.99
CA GLY A 179 23.53 -9.56 -6.02
C GLY A 179 22.33 -8.95 -5.27
N ALA A 180 21.71 -9.75 -4.43
CA ALA A 180 20.58 -9.33 -3.62
C ALA A 180 21.07 -8.60 -2.37
N THR A 181 20.36 -7.54 -1.98
CA THR A 181 20.54 -6.87 -0.69
C THR A 181 19.72 -7.59 0.39
N GLU A 182 19.91 -7.21 1.65
CA GLU A 182 19.08 -7.68 2.76
C GLU A 182 17.60 -7.29 2.65
N HIS A 183 17.28 -6.29 1.82
CA HIS A 183 15.91 -5.80 1.57
C HIS A 183 15.18 -6.56 0.46
N HIS A 184 15.87 -7.42 -0.29
CA HIS A 184 15.26 -8.24 -1.32
C HIS A 184 14.47 -9.39 -0.74
N ARG A 185 13.35 -9.71 -1.40
CA ARG A 185 12.47 -10.81 -1.02
C ARG A 185 13.00 -12.12 -1.56
N ARG A 186 13.59 -12.93 -0.70
CA ARG A 186 14.32 -14.15 -1.06
C ARG A 186 13.44 -15.23 -1.68
N SER A 187 12.15 -15.21 -1.38
CA SER A 187 11.14 -16.16 -1.91
C SER A 187 10.70 -15.85 -3.33
N PHE A 188 10.93 -14.63 -3.82
CA PHE A 188 10.54 -14.24 -5.18
C PHE A 188 11.51 -14.83 -6.20
N ALA A 189 10.96 -15.40 -7.28
CA ALA A 189 11.75 -16.20 -8.23
C ALA A 189 13.02 -15.52 -8.76
N PRO A 190 13.01 -14.25 -9.20
CA PRO A 190 14.23 -13.60 -9.65
C PRO A 190 15.31 -13.49 -8.58
N VAL A 191 14.91 -13.25 -7.33
CA VAL A 191 15.83 -13.14 -6.19
C VAL A 191 16.38 -14.52 -5.82
N LYS A 192 15.54 -15.56 -5.81
CA LYS A 192 15.98 -16.95 -5.63
C LYS A 192 17.07 -17.33 -6.64
N ARG A 193 16.83 -17.02 -7.91
CA ARG A 193 17.82 -17.31 -8.96
C ARG A 193 19.13 -16.57 -8.74
N ALA A 194 19.09 -15.30 -8.35
CA ALA A 194 20.29 -14.50 -8.07
C ALA A 194 21.08 -15.05 -6.86
N LEU A 195 20.39 -15.66 -5.90
CA LEU A 195 20.99 -16.27 -4.70
C LEU A 195 21.37 -17.74 -4.91
N ALA A 196 21.05 -18.32 -6.07
CA ALA A 196 21.23 -19.76 -6.38
C ALA A 196 20.54 -20.69 -5.34
N LEU A 197 19.33 -20.31 -4.92
CA LEU A 197 18.50 -21.07 -3.98
C LEU A 197 17.51 -21.99 -4.71
#